data_69da29abbef564304ef034445b90a976
#
_entry.id   69da29abbef564304ef034445b90a976
#
_cell.length_a   1.000
_cell.length_b   1.000
_cell.length_c   1.000
_cell.angle_alpha   90.00
_cell.angle_beta   90.00
_cell.angle_gamma   90.00
#
_symmetry.space_group_name_H-M   'P 1'
#
loop_
_entity.id
_entity.type
_entity.pdbx_description
1 polymer ?
#
loop_
_entity_poly.entity_id
_entity_poly.type
_entity_poly.pdbx_seq_one_letter_code
_entity_poly.pdbx_strand_id
1 'polypeptide(L)'
;MKKFIALAAMALLSPFTVADETCMSPYMAKIVGQEDFVYVWTLGVEGIGDEQDKLVTVAVNPNRDNYGEVVSSLSVGGRNEAHHSGFTDDRRYLWASGLDTNKIFIFDVHSDPAKPSLHKTIDDFVAKSGGVVGPHTSYALPGRMLITGLSNEADHGGRTGMV
;
A
#
# COMPACT_ATOMS: atom_id res chain seq x y z
N MET A 1 -51.52 38.57 14.07
CA MET A 1 -50.15 38.96 13.71
C MET A 1 -49.19 38.26 14.68
N LYS A 2 -48.44 37.27 14.22
CA LYS A 2 -47.20 36.67 14.78
C LYS A 2 -47.12 35.21 14.36
N LYS A 3 -46.79 35.03 13.09
CA LYS A 3 -46.32 33.73 12.55
C LYS A 3 -45.05 34.07 11.75
N PHE A 4 -43.92 33.85 12.30
CA PHE A 4 -42.62 33.77 11.62
C PHE A 4 -41.56 33.61 12.70
N ILE A 5 -41.03 32.45 12.85
CA ILE A 5 -39.68 32.08 13.28
C ILE A 5 -39.72 30.60 13.66
N ALA A 6 -39.60 29.73 12.69
CA ALA A 6 -39.25 28.32 12.88
C ALA A 6 -38.74 27.72 11.56
N LEU A 7 -37.70 28.34 10.98
CA LEU A 7 -37.11 27.80 9.76
C LEU A 7 -35.61 28.19 9.67
N ALA A 8 -34.84 27.94 10.69
CA ALA A 8 -33.39 28.22 10.63
C ALA A 8 -32.55 27.33 11.53
N ALA A 9 -32.95 26.10 11.79
CA ALA A 9 -32.17 25.19 12.63
C ALA A 9 -31.91 23.78 12.02
N MET A 10 -31.95 23.65 10.68
CA MET A 10 -31.85 22.35 10.02
C MET A 10 -30.69 22.26 9.00
N ALA A 11 -29.70 23.14 9.09
CA ALA A 11 -28.62 23.23 8.11
C ALA A 11 -27.21 23.00 8.65
N LEU A 12 -27.04 22.32 9.79
CA LEU A 12 -25.69 22.06 10.35
C LEU A 12 -25.44 20.62 10.81
N LEU A 13 -26.09 19.67 10.19
CA LEU A 13 -25.71 18.25 10.29
C LEU A 13 -25.30 17.75 8.91
N SER A 14 -24.24 18.37 8.33
CA SER A 14 -23.48 17.65 7.32
C SER A 14 -22.77 16.52 8.04
N PRO A 15 -23.08 15.24 7.74
CA PRO A 15 -22.19 14.18 8.19
C PRO A 15 -20.83 14.51 7.58
N PHE A 16 -19.82 14.61 8.41
CA PHE A 16 -18.45 14.54 7.93
C PHE A 16 -18.32 13.19 7.25
N THR A 17 -18.49 13.18 5.93
CA THR A 17 -18.03 12.05 5.13
C THR A 17 -16.51 12.09 5.27
N VAL A 18 -15.99 11.29 6.17
CA VAL A 18 -14.59 10.89 6.10
C VAL A 18 -14.45 10.31 4.70
N ALA A 19 -13.68 10.96 3.85
CA ALA A 19 -13.34 10.41 2.55
C ALA A 19 -12.65 9.08 2.83
N ASP A 20 -13.38 7.98 2.61
CA ASP A 20 -12.81 6.65 2.69
C ASP A 20 -11.86 6.54 1.51
N GLU A 21 -10.58 6.42 1.78
CA GLU A 21 -9.58 6.29 0.74
C GLU A 21 -9.90 5.02 -0.06
N THR A 22 -10.18 5.20 -1.34
CA THR A 22 -10.74 4.17 -2.23
C THR A 22 -9.88 2.91 -2.40
N CYS A 23 -8.65 2.92 -1.88
CA CYS A 23 -7.72 1.79 -1.91
C CYS A 23 -7.59 1.05 -0.57
N MET A 24 -8.26 1.50 0.49
CA MET A 24 -8.18 0.85 1.81
C MET A 24 -9.30 -0.17 1.99
N SER A 25 -8.93 -1.37 2.38
CA SER A 25 -9.90 -2.39 2.73
C SER A 25 -10.66 -2.02 4.02
N PRO A 26 -12.00 -2.18 4.07
CA PRO A 26 -12.77 -1.98 5.29
C PRO A 26 -12.42 -2.99 6.39
N TYR A 27 -11.69 -4.04 6.06
CA TYR A 27 -11.22 -5.05 7.02
C TYR A 27 -9.90 -4.67 7.70
N MET A 28 -9.22 -3.64 7.23
CA MET A 28 -7.98 -3.18 7.86
C MET A 28 -8.24 -2.54 9.22
N ALA A 29 -7.33 -2.79 10.15
CA ALA A 29 -7.32 -2.14 11.44
C ALA A 29 -7.27 -0.62 11.26
N LYS A 30 -8.15 0.09 11.98
CA LYS A 30 -8.20 1.56 11.91
C LYS A 30 -6.94 2.16 12.50
N ILE A 31 -6.48 3.23 11.86
CA ILE A 31 -5.43 4.08 12.42
C ILE A 31 -6.02 4.88 13.57
N VAL A 32 -5.33 4.87 14.70
CA VAL A 32 -5.72 5.64 15.88
C VAL A 32 -4.56 6.54 16.28
N GLY A 33 -4.79 7.85 16.25
CA GLY A 33 -3.78 8.85 16.58
C GLY A 33 -2.96 9.31 15.37
N GLN A 34 -1.82 9.93 15.66
CA GLN A 34 -0.89 10.44 14.66
C GLN A 34 0.01 9.31 14.15
N GLU A 35 0.10 9.13 12.84
CA GLU A 35 1.08 8.24 12.25
C GLU A 35 2.48 8.87 12.26
N ASP A 36 3.49 8.08 12.58
CA ASP A 36 4.88 8.51 12.62
C ASP A 36 5.59 8.32 11.28
N PHE A 37 5.15 7.35 10.46
CA PHE A 37 5.84 6.95 9.23
C PHE A 37 4.88 6.71 8.08
N VAL A 38 5.35 6.98 6.86
CA VAL A 38 4.77 6.53 5.60
C VAL A 38 5.78 5.64 4.87
N TYR A 39 5.26 4.61 4.19
CA TYR A 39 6.06 3.71 3.37
C TYR A 39 5.83 4.01 1.91
N VAL A 40 6.92 4.20 1.16
CA VAL A 40 6.89 4.45 -0.27
C VAL A 40 7.60 3.31 -0.98
N TRP A 41 6.87 2.56 -1.79
CA TRP A 41 7.41 1.54 -2.66
C TRP A 41 7.93 2.20 -3.93
N THR A 42 9.26 2.30 -4.08
CA THR A 42 9.91 3.09 -5.12
C THR A 42 10.44 2.22 -6.25
N LEU A 43 10.25 2.69 -7.46
CA LEU A 43 10.75 2.08 -8.69
C LEU A 43 12.23 2.43 -8.89
N GLY A 44 13.05 1.42 -9.17
CA GLY A 44 14.42 1.59 -9.67
C GLY A 44 14.42 2.05 -11.13
N VAL A 45 15.14 3.13 -11.44
CA VAL A 45 15.21 3.70 -12.78
C VAL A 45 16.60 3.53 -13.34
N GLU A 46 16.70 3.06 -14.61
CA GLU A 46 17.97 2.87 -15.31
C GLU A 46 18.77 4.18 -15.38
N GLY A 47 20.06 4.09 -15.06
CA GLY A 47 20.97 5.23 -15.01
C GLY A 47 20.82 6.15 -13.80
N ILE A 48 19.93 5.82 -12.84
CA ILE A 48 19.69 6.63 -11.63
C ILE A 48 20.00 5.81 -10.37
N GLY A 49 20.98 6.28 -9.60
CA GLY A 49 21.36 5.67 -8.34
C GLY A 49 21.86 4.24 -8.50
N ASP A 50 21.34 3.33 -7.69
CA ASP A 50 21.66 1.90 -7.75
C ASP A 50 20.65 1.07 -8.57
N GLU A 51 19.69 1.74 -9.20
CA GLU A 51 18.68 1.15 -10.09
C GLU A 51 17.80 0.06 -9.44
N GLN A 52 17.68 0.07 -8.11
CA GLN A 52 16.96 -0.98 -7.39
C GLN A 52 15.62 -0.48 -6.85
N ASP A 53 14.63 -1.35 -6.90
CA ASP A 53 13.36 -1.11 -6.21
C ASP A 53 13.57 -1.16 -4.69
N LYS A 54 12.93 -0.25 -3.96
CA LYS A 54 13.12 -0.08 -2.51
C LYS A 54 11.83 0.23 -1.79
N LEU A 55 11.75 -0.26 -0.57
CA LEU A 55 10.83 0.28 0.42
C LEU A 55 11.51 1.42 1.17
N VAL A 56 11.01 2.63 0.99
CA VAL A 56 11.51 3.84 1.65
C VAL A 56 10.56 4.22 2.78
N THR A 57 11.11 4.48 3.96
CA THR A 57 10.36 4.95 5.12
C THR A 57 10.63 6.44 5.33
N VAL A 58 9.59 7.23 5.39
CA VAL A 58 9.66 8.68 5.63
C VAL A 58 8.95 9.01 6.93
N ALA A 59 9.59 9.82 7.77
CA ALA A 59 8.99 10.33 9.00
C ALA A 59 7.94 11.39 8.67
N VAL A 60 6.69 11.20 9.15
CA VAL A 60 5.56 12.09 8.81
C VAL A 60 4.83 12.66 10.02
N ASN A 61 5.35 12.44 11.22
CA ASN A 61 4.79 13.08 12.40
C ASN A 61 5.28 14.53 12.51
N PRO A 62 4.41 15.53 12.34
CA PRO A 62 4.81 16.95 12.35
C PRO A 62 5.28 17.43 13.72
N ASN A 63 5.11 16.63 14.76
CA ASN A 63 5.56 16.96 16.12
C ASN A 63 6.95 16.40 16.45
N ARG A 64 7.62 15.78 15.47
CA ARG A 64 8.97 15.22 15.60
C ARG A 64 9.98 16.05 14.83
N ASP A 65 11.21 16.13 15.35
CA ASP A 65 12.30 16.93 14.74
C ASP A 65 12.72 16.42 13.35
N ASN A 66 12.48 15.13 13.09
CA ASN A 66 12.83 14.47 11.82
C ASN A 66 11.68 14.44 10.80
N TYR A 67 10.65 15.29 10.97
CA TYR A 67 9.55 15.37 10.01
C TYR A 67 10.03 15.63 8.58
N GLY A 68 9.60 14.77 7.64
CA GLY A 68 9.97 14.84 6.23
C GLY A 68 11.27 14.13 5.88
N GLU A 69 12.00 13.56 6.84
CA GLU A 69 13.25 12.86 6.59
C GLU A 69 13.01 11.40 6.15
N VAL A 70 13.85 10.93 5.24
CA VAL A 70 13.97 9.51 4.94
C VAL A 70 14.76 8.85 6.07
N VAL A 71 14.08 7.99 6.83
CA VAL A 71 14.68 7.32 8.00
C VAL A 71 15.20 5.93 7.69
N SER A 72 14.70 5.31 6.61
CA SER A 72 15.18 4.00 6.18
C SER A 72 14.93 3.81 4.68
N SER A 73 15.77 2.99 4.04
CA SER A 73 15.64 2.57 2.65
C SER A 73 16.09 1.12 2.55
N LEU A 74 15.18 0.22 2.16
CA LEU A 74 15.41 -1.22 2.08
C LEU A 74 15.25 -1.69 0.63
N SER A 75 16.37 -2.06 -0.02
CA SER A 75 16.33 -2.66 -1.35
C SER A 75 15.87 -4.12 -1.31
N VAL A 76 15.16 -4.53 -2.36
CA VAL A 76 14.78 -5.94 -2.58
C VAL A 76 15.62 -6.63 -3.66
N GLY A 77 16.61 -5.92 -4.18
CA GLY A 77 17.49 -6.39 -5.26
C GLY A 77 16.87 -6.23 -6.65
N GLY A 78 17.58 -5.51 -7.52
CA GLY A 78 17.21 -5.31 -8.91
C GLY A 78 15.96 -4.47 -9.14
N ARG A 79 15.60 -4.39 -10.41
CA ARG A 79 14.37 -3.75 -10.90
C ARG A 79 13.29 -4.82 -11.04
N ASN A 80 12.19 -4.66 -10.35
CA ASN A 80 11.06 -5.58 -10.36
C ASN A 80 9.80 -4.91 -10.90
N GLU A 81 9.89 -3.64 -11.26
CA GLU A 81 8.79 -2.71 -11.49
C GLU A 81 7.91 -2.60 -10.25
N ALA A 82 8.40 -1.85 -9.27
CA ALA A 82 7.65 -1.50 -8.07
C ALA A 82 6.34 -0.81 -8.46
N HIS A 83 5.22 -1.40 -8.10
CA HIS A 83 3.92 -0.89 -8.50
C HIS A 83 3.03 -0.59 -7.28
N HIS A 84 2.05 -1.41 -6.97
CA HIS A 84 1.17 -1.17 -5.84
C HIS A 84 1.60 -1.93 -4.59
N SER A 85 1.15 -1.44 -3.44
CA SER A 85 1.32 -2.10 -2.16
C SER A 85 0.03 -2.02 -1.33
N GLY A 86 -0.11 -2.92 -0.35
CA GLY A 86 -1.24 -2.93 0.55
C GLY A 86 -0.89 -3.61 1.88
N PHE A 87 -1.45 -3.09 2.96
CA PHE A 87 -1.28 -3.70 4.28
C PHE A 87 -2.17 -4.94 4.45
N THR A 88 -1.74 -5.84 5.32
CA THR A 88 -2.63 -6.88 5.88
C THR A 88 -3.72 -6.25 6.75
N ASP A 89 -4.76 -7.01 7.06
CA ASP A 89 -5.90 -6.55 7.87
C ASP A 89 -5.49 -6.09 9.27
N ASP A 90 -4.45 -6.71 9.86
CA ASP A 90 -3.86 -6.32 11.16
C ASP A 90 -2.76 -5.24 11.02
N ARG A 91 -2.43 -4.79 9.81
CA ARG A 91 -1.38 -3.81 9.47
C ARG A 91 0.03 -4.22 9.89
N ARG A 92 0.28 -5.48 10.18
CA ARG A 92 1.62 -5.95 10.56
C ARG A 92 2.56 -6.07 9.38
N TYR A 93 2.01 -6.41 8.23
CA TYR A 93 2.79 -6.61 7.01
C TYR A 93 2.32 -5.69 5.90
N LEU A 94 3.28 -5.22 5.11
CA LEU A 94 3.04 -4.52 3.85
C LEU A 94 3.41 -5.47 2.71
N TRP A 95 2.45 -5.76 1.83
CA TRP A 95 2.66 -6.54 0.62
C TRP A 95 2.88 -5.59 -0.54
N ALA A 96 3.98 -5.74 -1.26
CA ALA A 96 4.38 -4.88 -2.37
C ALA A 96 4.66 -5.71 -3.62
N SER A 97 4.07 -5.32 -4.73
CA SER A 97 4.14 -6.05 -5.98
C SER A 97 5.31 -5.59 -6.83
N GLY A 98 6.03 -6.57 -7.41
CA GLY A 98 6.97 -6.38 -8.51
C GLY A 98 6.33 -6.92 -9.79
N LEU A 99 5.74 -6.02 -10.58
CA LEU A 99 4.88 -6.35 -11.71
C LEU A 99 5.60 -7.22 -12.76
N ASP A 100 6.80 -6.79 -13.19
CA ASP A 100 7.56 -7.44 -14.26
C ASP A 100 8.13 -8.79 -13.86
N THR A 101 8.54 -8.92 -12.61
CA THR A 101 9.21 -10.15 -12.14
C THR A 101 8.24 -11.18 -11.55
N ASN A 102 6.94 -10.87 -11.51
CA ASN A 102 5.91 -11.72 -10.91
C ASN A 102 6.19 -12.07 -9.44
N LYS A 103 6.84 -11.17 -8.70
CA LYS A 103 7.17 -11.34 -7.29
C LYS A 103 6.28 -10.50 -6.40
N ILE A 104 6.10 -10.95 -5.17
CA ILE A 104 5.48 -10.17 -4.12
C ILE A 104 6.46 -10.14 -2.94
N PHE A 105 6.79 -8.94 -2.50
CA PHE A 105 7.64 -8.69 -1.35
C PHE A 105 6.76 -8.39 -0.13
N ILE A 106 7.00 -9.09 0.97
CA ILE A 106 6.26 -8.93 2.22
C ILE A 106 7.21 -8.35 3.26
N PHE A 107 6.91 -7.15 3.71
CA PHE A 107 7.70 -6.45 4.70
C PHE A 107 7.03 -6.49 6.07
N ASP A 108 7.79 -6.81 7.11
CA ASP A 108 7.38 -6.59 8.50
C ASP A 108 7.56 -5.10 8.82
N VAL A 109 6.45 -4.42 9.00
CA VAL A 109 6.38 -2.99 9.33
C VAL A 109 5.89 -2.76 10.77
N HIS A 110 5.69 -3.84 11.52
CA HIS A 110 5.19 -3.78 12.89
C HIS A 110 6.32 -3.89 13.92
N SER A 111 7.30 -4.75 13.68
CA SER A 111 8.39 -5.02 14.64
C SER A 111 9.28 -3.78 14.85
N ASP A 112 9.59 -3.06 13.77
CA ASP A 112 10.25 -1.75 13.80
C ASP A 112 9.68 -0.88 12.69
N PRO A 113 8.68 -0.04 12.98
CA PRO A 113 8.05 0.80 11.95
C PRO A 113 8.99 1.81 11.30
N ALA A 114 10.03 2.26 12.00
CA ALA A 114 11.02 3.18 11.43
C ALA A 114 11.97 2.47 10.46
N LYS A 115 12.18 1.16 10.66
CA LYS A 115 13.15 0.36 9.89
C LYS A 115 12.56 -1.02 9.55
N PRO A 116 11.59 -1.07 8.62
CA PRO A 116 11.00 -2.32 8.15
C PRO A 116 12.03 -3.35 7.69
N SER A 117 11.70 -4.61 7.79
CA SER A 117 12.53 -5.71 7.29
C SER A 117 11.78 -6.54 6.25
N LEU A 118 12.51 -7.13 5.30
CA LEU A 118 11.92 -8.06 4.35
C LEU A 118 11.62 -9.39 5.08
N HIS A 119 10.34 -9.67 5.27
CA HIS A 119 9.89 -10.89 5.94
C HIS A 119 9.91 -12.10 5.00
N LYS A 120 9.42 -11.89 3.75
CA LYS A 120 9.31 -12.97 2.76
C LYS A 120 9.22 -12.41 1.34
N THR A 121 9.74 -13.18 0.38
CA THR A 121 9.43 -13.00 -1.04
C THR A 121 8.61 -14.18 -1.52
N ILE A 122 7.52 -13.93 -2.24
CA ILE A 122 6.78 -14.92 -3.02
C ILE A 122 7.31 -14.80 -4.46
N ASP A 123 8.08 -15.79 -4.91
CA ASP A 123 8.72 -15.84 -6.22
C ASP A 123 8.08 -16.89 -7.15
N ASP A 124 7.11 -17.63 -6.64
CA ASP A 124 6.35 -18.65 -7.32
C ASP A 124 4.87 -18.26 -7.57
N PHE A 125 4.60 -16.95 -7.61
CA PHE A 125 3.25 -16.40 -7.76
C PHE A 125 2.51 -16.96 -8.97
N VAL A 126 3.16 -17.03 -10.14
CA VAL A 126 2.54 -17.54 -11.38
C VAL A 126 2.11 -18.98 -11.23
N ALA A 127 2.97 -19.82 -10.66
CA ALA A 127 2.65 -21.25 -10.47
C ALA A 127 1.49 -21.44 -9.47
N LYS A 128 1.51 -20.70 -8.36
CA LYS A 128 0.49 -20.80 -7.31
C LYS A 128 -0.86 -20.20 -7.68
N SER A 129 -0.85 -19.20 -8.54
CA SER A 129 -2.08 -18.52 -9.00
C SER A 129 -2.75 -19.21 -10.19
N GLY A 130 -2.20 -20.34 -10.67
CA GLY A 130 -2.68 -21.01 -11.88
C GLY A 130 -2.39 -20.23 -13.16
N GLY A 131 -1.26 -19.51 -13.21
CA GLY A 131 -0.78 -18.83 -14.41
C GLY A 131 -1.09 -17.33 -14.48
N VAL A 132 -1.66 -16.72 -13.44
CA VAL A 132 -1.84 -15.25 -13.40
C VAL A 132 -0.49 -14.57 -13.32
N VAL A 133 -0.28 -13.52 -14.13
CA VAL A 133 0.96 -12.76 -14.21
C VAL A 133 0.73 -11.29 -13.86
N GLY A 134 1.82 -10.60 -13.53
CA GLY A 134 1.79 -9.18 -13.21
C GLY A 134 1.01 -8.86 -11.94
N PRO A 135 1.45 -9.33 -10.76
CA PRO A 135 0.79 -8.97 -9.50
C PRO A 135 0.76 -7.45 -9.36
N HIS A 136 -0.44 -6.91 -9.12
CA HIS A 136 -0.66 -5.48 -9.18
C HIS A 136 -1.13 -4.93 -7.82
N THR A 137 -2.43 -5.00 -7.54
CA THR A 137 -2.99 -4.46 -6.30
C THR A 137 -3.14 -5.54 -5.25
N SER A 138 -2.76 -5.21 -4.02
CA SER A 138 -2.95 -6.04 -2.83
C SER A 138 -4.07 -5.46 -1.97
N TYR A 139 -5.09 -6.28 -1.66
CA TYR A 139 -6.27 -5.87 -0.90
C TYR A 139 -6.50 -6.80 0.28
N ALA A 140 -6.55 -6.23 1.49
CA ALA A 140 -6.73 -7.02 2.70
C ALA A 140 -8.14 -7.60 2.83
N LEU A 141 -8.20 -8.88 3.17
CA LEU A 141 -9.38 -9.59 3.63
C LEU A 141 -9.05 -10.19 5.01
N PRO A 142 -10.03 -10.60 5.82
CA PRO A 142 -9.74 -11.21 7.12
C PRO A 142 -8.79 -12.40 7.01
N GLY A 143 -7.54 -12.23 7.51
CA GLY A 143 -6.50 -13.24 7.54
C GLY A 143 -5.93 -13.65 6.17
N ARG A 144 -6.15 -12.86 5.10
CA ARG A 144 -5.63 -13.14 3.75
C ARG A 144 -5.50 -11.87 2.91
N MET A 145 -4.79 -11.99 1.79
CA MET A 145 -4.69 -10.91 0.80
C MET A 145 -5.34 -11.35 -0.51
N LEU A 146 -6.11 -10.47 -1.12
CA LEU A 146 -6.58 -10.59 -2.49
C LEU A 146 -5.62 -9.84 -3.40
N ILE A 147 -5.08 -10.51 -4.40
CA ILE A 147 -4.11 -9.94 -5.35
C ILE A 147 -4.73 -9.90 -6.73
N THR A 148 -4.66 -8.75 -7.40
CA THR A 148 -5.02 -8.64 -8.81
C THR A 148 -3.80 -8.87 -9.68
N GLY A 149 -3.96 -9.61 -10.80
CA GLY A 149 -2.97 -9.72 -11.85
C GLY A 149 -3.37 -8.88 -13.05
N LEU A 150 -2.49 -7.96 -13.46
CA LEU A 150 -2.76 -7.01 -14.54
C LEU A 150 -2.24 -7.50 -15.90
N SER A 151 -1.38 -8.48 -15.95
CA SER A 151 -0.45 -8.82 -17.03
C SER A 151 0.81 -7.94 -17.00
N ASN A 152 1.93 -8.54 -17.33
CA ASN A 152 3.23 -7.86 -17.49
C ASN A 152 3.82 -8.07 -18.88
N GLU A 153 3.02 -8.56 -19.82
CA GLU A 153 3.44 -8.76 -21.20
C GLU A 153 3.17 -7.50 -22.02
N ALA A 154 4.06 -7.19 -22.96
CA ALA A 154 4.03 -5.96 -23.76
C ALA A 154 2.73 -5.80 -24.58
N ASP A 155 2.09 -6.90 -24.93
CA ASP A 155 0.81 -6.93 -25.64
C ASP A 155 -0.40 -7.11 -24.72
N HIS A 156 -0.16 -7.11 -23.41
CA HIS A 156 -1.16 -7.41 -22.37
C HIS A 156 -1.82 -8.78 -22.52
N GLY A 157 -1.15 -9.72 -23.22
CA GLY A 157 -1.66 -11.04 -23.53
C GLY A 157 -1.57 -12.07 -22.40
N GLY A 158 -0.84 -11.75 -21.32
CA GLY A 158 -0.68 -12.64 -20.18
C GLY A 158 -1.98 -12.84 -19.41
N ARG A 159 -2.08 -13.97 -18.71
CA ARG A 159 -3.28 -14.31 -17.93
C ARG A 159 -3.50 -13.33 -16.78
N THR A 160 -4.61 -12.65 -16.80
CA THR A 160 -5.06 -11.74 -15.72
C THR A 160 -6.04 -12.44 -14.78
N GLY A 161 -6.29 -11.84 -13.62
CA GLY A 161 -7.26 -12.38 -12.66
C GLY A 161 -7.11 -11.83 -11.26
N MET A 162 -7.85 -12.46 -10.34
CA MET A 162 -7.75 -12.21 -8.89
C MET A 162 -7.41 -13.54 -8.18
N VAL A 163 -6.53 -13.48 -7.22
CA VAL A 163 -6.00 -14.62 -6.47
C VAL A 163 -6.11 -14.38 -4.98
#